data_2779b6ded17be469ca39bed7b703f495
#
_entry.id   2779b6ded17be469ca39bed7b703f495
#
_cell.length_a   1.000
_cell.length_b   1.000
_cell.length_c   1.000
_cell.angle_alpha   90.00
_cell.angle_beta   90.00
_cell.angle_gamma   90.00
#
_symmetry.space_group_name_H-M   'P 1'
#
loop_
_entity.id
_entity.type
_entity.pdbx_description
1 polymer ?
#
loop_
_entity_poly.entity_id
_entity_poly.type
_entity_poly.pdbx_seq_one_letter_code
_entity_poly.pdbx_strand_id
1 'polypeptide(L)'
;MKLILLRPVHLNTAVPGILWIHGGGYATGFAEMVRFSAGRMLAEAFGAAVISPAYRLSVRAPYPAAFEDCFTALEYMYRHSDELMIRKDRIIVGGESAGGGLAAAVCMMARDKGEIPIRFQLPLYPMLDCYDTPSSMDNHGYFWNTSRNHRAWKLYLGPLFGSASIPKYASPSRETDYSGLPPAYTFVCDGEPFYDETLTYISNLNAAGVPASADVYPGKAHAFDMTMPWTKKAKEAWQNLLKVVAPILSEKADKGISE
;
A
#
# COMPACT_ATOMS: atom_id res chain seq x y z
N MET A 1 -1.58 15.20 12.87
CA MET A 1 -2.21 13.93 12.42
C MET A 1 -2.01 12.88 13.50
N LYS A 2 -3.01 12.02 13.77
CA LYS A 2 -2.87 10.86 14.68
C LYS A 2 -2.17 9.71 13.94
N LEU A 3 -1.26 9.02 14.64
CA LEU A 3 -0.61 7.80 14.16
C LEU A 3 -0.94 6.65 15.13
N ILE A 4 -1.23 5.48 14.59
CA ILE A 4 -1.31 4.23 15.37
C ILE A 4 0.02 3.51 15.22
N LEU A 5 0.64 3.18 16.34
CA LEU A 5 1.86 2.39 16.40
C LEU A 5 1.54 1.00 16.96
N LEU A 6 1.84 -0.03 16.19
CA LEU A 6 1.87 -1.42 16.64
C LEU A 6 3.33 -1.88 16.65
N ARG A 7 3.81 -2.38 17.79
CA ARG A 7 5.17 -2.92 17.90
C ARG A 7 5.26 -3.90 19.07
N PRO A 8 6.28 -4.76 19.12
CA PRO A 8 6.56 -5.56 20.31
C PRO A 8 6.71 -4.70 21.55
N VAL A 9 6.25 -5.20 22.70
CA VAL A 9 6.27 -4.45 23.98
C VAL A 9 7.69 -4.20 24.45
N HIS A 10 8.58 -5.20 24.24
CA HIS A 10 9.99 -5.12 24.62
C HIS A 10 10.86 -5.23 23.38
N LEU A 11 11.61 -4.18 23.07
CA LEU A 11 12.57 -4.14 21.99
C LEU A 11 13.98 -3.96 22.57
N ASN A 12 14.85 -4.93 22.32
CA ASN A 12 16.27 -4.86 22.69
C ASN A 12 17.13 -4.35 21.51
N THR A 13 16.62 -4.44 20.30
CA THR A 13 17.27 -4.00 19.06
C THR A 13 16.25 -3.36 18.14
N ALA A 14 16.72 -2.52 17.20
CA ALA A 14 15.87 -1.93 16.18
C ALA A 14 15.29 -3.02 15.26
N VAL A 15 14.00 -2.88 14.94
CA VAL A 15 13.19 -3.82 14.13
C VAL A 15 12.84 -3.22 12.78
N PRO A 16 12.41 -4.03 11.79
CA PRO A 16 11.87 -3.50 10.55
C PRO A 16 10.70 -2.55 10.78
N GLY A 17 10.58 -1.51 9.94
CA GLY A 17 9.50 -0.54 9.98
C GLY A 17 8.52 -0.74 8.82
N ILE A 18 7.24 -0.65 9.10
CA ILE A 18 6.19 -0.76 8.10
C ILE A 18 5.25 0.44 8.20
N LEU A 19 5.14 1.24 7.14
CA LEU A 19 4.05 2.18 6.99
C LEU A 19 2.87 1.41 6.39
N TRP A 20 1.75 1.34 7.12
CA TRP A 20 0.56 0.63 6.67
C TRP A 20 -0.63 1.56 6.52
N ILE A 21 -1.15 1.70 5.31
CA ILE A 21 -2.16 2.68 4.94
C ILE A 21 -3.50 1.96 4.73
N HIS A 22 -4.53 2.37 5.48
CA HIS A 22 -5.84 1.74 5.42
C HIS A 22 -6.59 2.05 4.12
N GLY A 23 -7.48 1.15 3.71
CA GLY A 23 -8.40 1.32 2.59
C GLY A 23 -9.62 2.18 2.92
N GLY A 24 -10.62 2.15 2.02
CA GLY A 24 -11.89 2.86 2.17
C GLY A 24 -12.17 3.88 1.08
N GLY A 25 -11.64 3.68 -0.15
CA GLY A 25 -11.89 4.54 -1.30
C GLY A 25 -11.48 6.00 -1.07
N TYR A 26 -10.44 6.24 -0.27
CA TYR A 26 -9.98 7.58 0.17
C TYR A 26 -11.01 8.38 1.00
N ALA A 27 -12.26 7.91 1.09
CA ALA A 27 -13.40 8.67 1.63
C ALA A 27 -13.88 8.18 2.99
N THR A 28 -13.51 6.95 3.37
CA THR A 28 -13.91 6.29 4.61
C THR A 28 -12.73 5.53 5.22
N GLY A 29 -12.94 4.96 6.41
CA GLY A 29 -11.89 4.20 7.10
C GLY A 29 -11.23 5.02 8.22
N PHE A 30 -10.35 4.37 8.95
CA PHE A 30 -9.64 4.94 10.11
C PHE A 30 -8.36 4.12 10.38
N ALA A 31 -7.36 4.75 10.98
CA ALA A 31 -6.04 4.15 11.20
C ALA A 31 -6.06 2.86 12.02
N GLU A 32 -7.01 2.70 12.95
CA GLU A 32 -7.16 1.52 13.80
C GLU A 32 -7.51 0.24 13.00
N MET A 33 -7.93 0.36 11.72
CA MET A 33 -8.14 -0.79 10.84
C MET A 33 -6.88 -1.64 10.69
N VAL A 34 -5.70 -1.06 10.88
CA VAL A 34 -4.43 -1.79 10.91
C VAL A 34 -4.44 -2.99 11.86
N ARG A 35 -5.27 -2.97 12.92
CA ARG A 35 -5.41 -4.06 13.88
C ARG A 35 -6.08 -5.31 13.32
N PHE A 36 -6.73 -5.21 12.17
CA PHE A 36 -7.45 -6.30 11.48
C PHE A 36 -6.92 -6.56 10.07
N SER A 37 -5.80 -5.96 9.72
CA SER A 37 -5.20 -5.96 8.38
C SER A 37 -3.92 -6.80 8.31
N ALA A 38 -3.38 -6.95 7.12
CA ALA A 38 -2.07 -7.54 6.90
C ALA A 38 -0.96 -6.80 7.65
N GLY A 39 -1.10 -5.50 7.95
CA GLY A 39 -0.14 -4.74 8.74
C GLY A 39 0.07 -5.35 10.14
N ARG A 40 -1.00 -5.72 10.85
CA ARG A 40 -0.89 -6.41 12.14
C ARG A 40 -0.26 -7.79 11.99
N MET A 41 -0.67 -8.55 11.00
CA MET A 41 -0.13 -9.88 10.76
C MET A 41 1.39 -9.84 10.53
N LEU A 42 1.89 -8.86 9.77
CA LEU A 42 3.31 -8.64 9.55
C LEU A 42 4.03 -8.22 10.84
N ALA A 43 3.42 -7.36 11.66
CA ALA A 43 3.97 -6.99 12.97
C ALA A 43 4.15 -8.22 13.87
N GLU A 44 3.14 -9.09 13.95
CA GLU A 44 3.17 -10.30 14.77
C GLU A 44 4.14 -11.36 14.24
N ALA A 45 4.17 -11.58 12.92
CA ALA A 45 5.01 -12.60 12.31
C ALA A 45 6.51 -12.27 12.33
N PHE A 46 6.87 -11.00 12.19
CA PHE A 46 8.27 -10.57 12.02
C PHE A 46 8.79 -9.65 13.15
N GLY A 47 7.98 -9.38 14.16
CA GLY A 47 8.35 -8.45 15.21
C GLY A 47 8.55 -7.01 14.70
N ALA A 48 7.93 -6.64 13.59
CA ALA A 48 8.07 -5.33 12.97
C ALA A 48 7.30 -4.24 13.73
N ALA A 49 7.77 -3.00 13.64
CA ALA A 49 7.03 -1.83 14.07
C ALA A 49 6.18 -1.31 12.91
N VAL A 50 4.86 -1.22 13.11
CA VAL A 50 3.91 -0.76 12.09
C VAL A 50 3.33 0.58 12.50
N ILE A 51 3.42 1.56 11.61
CA ILE A 51 2.79 2.87 11.75
C ILE A 51 1.64 2.98 10.76
N SER A 52 0.43 3.35 11.25
CA SER A 52 -0.73 3.60 10.41
C SER A 52 -1.23 5.02 10.63
N PRO A 53 -1.26 5.86 9.57
CA PRO A 53 -1.73 7.24 9.65
C PRO A 53 -3.25 7.34 9.63
N ALA A 54 -3.82 8.21 10.47
CA ALA A 54 -5.19 8.68 10.32
C ALA A 54 -5.22 9.84 9.31
N TYR A 55 -5.04 9.52 8.04
CA TYR A 55 -4.99 10.52 6.97
C TYR A 55 -6.34 11.19 6.76
N ARG A 56 -6.33 12.43 6.25
CA ARG A 56 -7.54 13.22 5.96
C ARG A 56 -8.34 12.56 4.84
N LEU A 57 -9.60 12.27 5.13
CA LEU A 57 -10.51 11.63 4.18
C LEU A 57 -11.04 12.65 3.16
N SER A 58 -11.21 12.20 1.93
CA SER A 58 -11.60 13.03 0.79
C SER A 58 -12.99 13.67 0.89
N VAL A 59 -13.85 13.15 1.76
CA VAL A 59 -15.15 13.79 2.09
C VAL A 59 -14.99 15.17 2.75
N ARG A 60 -13.81 15.47 3.31
CA ARG A 60 -13.49 16.74 3.95
C ARG A 60 -12.34 17.48 3.26
N ALA A 61 -11.38 16.73 2.74
CA ALA A 61 -10.17 17.26 2.13
C ALA A 61 -9.77 16.37 0.95
N PRO A 62 -10.06 16.78 -0.30
CA PRO A 62 -9.65 16.04 -1.49
C PRO A 62 -8.13 16.01 -1.64
N TYR A 63 -7.64 15.34 -2.70
CA TYR A 63 -6.23 15.38 -3.06
C TYR A 63 -5.70 16.84 -3.06
N PRO A 64 -4.50 17.10 -2.50
CA PRO A 64 -3.47 16.11 -2.12
C PRO A 64 -3.50 15.66 -0.65
N ALA A 65 -4.51 16.00 0.14
CA ALA A 65 -4.50 15.91 1.59
C ALA A 65 -4.13 14.51 2.14
N ALA A 66 -4.79 13.45 1.67
CA ALA A 66 -4.51 12.08 2.14
C ALA A 66 -3.09 11.64 1.76
N PHE A 67 -2.65 11.98 0.55
CA PHE A 67 -1.31 11.67 0.06
C PHE A 67 -0.23 12.37 0.91
N GLU A 68 -0.38 13.68 1.15
CA GLU A 68 0.56 14.46 1.98
C GLU A 68 0.65 13.91 3.41
N ASP A 69 -0.49 13.54 4.01
CA ASP A 69 -0.54 12.97 5.34
C ASP A 69 0.20 11.62 5.40
N CYS A 70 0.02 10.76 4.40
CA CYS A 70 0.71 9.46 4.34
C CYS A 70 2.21 9.63 4.10
N PHE A 71 2.61 10.57 3.23
CA PHE A 71 4.03 10.85 3.01
C PHE A 71 4.68 11.46 4.27
N THR A 72 4.00 12.39 4.94
CA THR A 72 4.45 12.94 6.24
C THR A 72 4.62 11.85 7.30
N ALA A 73 3.75 10.83 7.32
CA ALA A 73 3.89 9.70 8.23
C ALA A 73 5.15 8.87 7.92
N LEU A 74 5.50 8.68 6.64
CA LEU A 74 6.75 8.04 6.22
C LEU A 74 7.97 8.88 6.66
N GLU A 75 7.95 10.19 6.41
CA GLU A 75 9.02 11.10 6.83
C GLU A 75 9.20 11.07 8.36
N TYR A 76 8.10 11.09 9.13
CA TYR A 76 8.14 10.97 10.57
C TYR A 76 8.78 9.64 11.02
N MET A 77 8.33 8.53 10.46
CA MET A 77 8.88 7.20 10.77
C MET A 77 10.39 7.14 10.50
N TYR A 78 10.85 7.69 9.37
CA TYR A 78 12.25 7.68 8.98
C TYR A 78 13.11 8.59 9.88
N ARG A 79 12.65 9.82 10.16
CA ARG A 79 13.38 10.80 10.97
C ARG A 79 13.47 10.40 12.44
N HIS A 80 12.42 9.77 12.98
CA HIS A 80 12.35 9.32 14.38
C HIS A 80 12.63 7.81 14.54
N SER A 81 13.28 7.20 13.55
CA SER A 81 13.55 5.75 13.56
C SER A 81 14.34 5.27 14.79
N ASP A 82 15.27 6.07 15.29
CA ASP A 82 16.06 5.73 16.48
C ASP A 82 15.17 5.70 17.74
N GLU A 83 14.30 6.69 17.94
CA GLU A 83 13.33 6.74 19.05
C GLU A 83 12.28 5.63 18.95
N LEU A 84 11.88 5.31 17.72
CA LEU A 84 10.91 4.27 17.43
C LEU A 84 11.53 2.86 17.43
N MET A 85 12.84 2.76 17.53
CA MET A 85 13.58 1.51 17.39
C MET A 85 13.32 0.83 16.05
N ILE A 86 13.32 1.61 14.95
CA ILE A 86 13.10 1.15 13.59
C ILE A 86 14.40 1.17 12.80
N ARG A 87 14.64 0.14 12.01
CA ARG A 87 15.74 0.05 11.06
C ARG A 87 15.46 0.86 9.81
N LYS A 88 16.22 1.93 9.56
CA LYS A 88 16.11 2.79 8.37
C LYS A 88 16.30 2.06 7.05
N ASP A 89 17.13 1.02 7.05
CA ASP A 89 17.42 0.18 5.88
C ASP A 89 16.36 -0.90 5.61
N ARG A 90 15.29 -0.97 6.45
CA ARG A 90 14.23 -1.98 6.36
C ARG A 90 12.84 -1.38 6.53
N ILE A 91 12.60 -0.33 5.78
CA ILE A 91 11.28 0.28 5.70
C ILE A 91 10.49 -0.32 4.55
N ILE A 92 9.29 -0.79 4.86
CA ILE A 92 8.29 -1.25 3.89
C ILE A 92 7.12 -0.27 3.92
N VAL A 93 6.55 -0.01 2.75
CA VAL A 93 5.32 0.76 2.61
C VAL A 93 4.24 -0.15 2.02
N GLY A 94 3.10 -0.24 2.68
CA GLY A 94 1.99 -1.06 2.23
C GLY A 94 0.64 -0.48 2.60
N GLY A 95 -0.40 -1.09 2.06
CA GLY A 95 -1.79 -0.71 2.33
C GLY A 95 -2.76 -1.45 1.44
N GLU A 96 -4.04 -1.38 1.78
CA GLU A 96 -5.11 -2.06 1.09
C GLU A 96 -5.95 -1.10 0.24
N SER A 97 -6.37 -1.51 -0.96
CA SER A 97 -7.34 -0.77 -1.77
C SER A 97 -6.87 0.67 -2.06
N ALA A 98 -7.64 1.68 -1.66
CA ALA A 98 -7.20 3.08 -1.71
C ALA A 98 -5.88 3.31 -0.93
N GLY A 99 -5.68 2.61 0.19
CA GLY A 99 -4.41 2.64 0.92
C GLY A 99 -3.26 2.02 0.12
N GLY A 100 -3.54 1.01 -0.70
CA GLY A 100 -2.58 0.46 -1.67
C GLY A 100 -2.21 1.48 -2.75
N GLY A 101 -3.17 2.25 -3.24
CA GLY A 101 -2.93 3.37 -4.15
C GLY A 101 -2.06 4.47 -3.51
N LEU A 102 -2.37 4.85 -2.26
CA LEU A 102 -1.53 5.79 -1.50
C LEU A 102 -0.13 5.23 -1.23
N ALA A 103 0.00 3.92 -0.97
CA ALA A 103 1.29 3.28 -0.77
C ALA A 103 2.18 3.37 -2.03
N ALA A 104 1.61 3.09 -3.21
CA ALA A 104 2.30 3.27 -4.48
C ALA A 104 2.73 4.74 -4.71
N ALA A 105 1.82 5.69 -4.47
CA ALA A 105 2.11 7.12 -4.60
C ALA A 105 3.22 7.60 -3.63
N VAL A 106 3.21 7.11 -2.38
CA VAL A 106 4.23 7.38 -1.37
C VAL A 106 5.60 6.83 -1.81
N CYS A 107 5.63 5.62 -2.38
CA CYS A 107 6.86 5.02 -2.93
C CYS A 107 7.41 5.85 -4.10
N MET A 108 6.55 6.33 -5.00
CA MET A 108 6.94 7.21 -6.10
C MET A 108 7.55 8.52 -5.58
N MET A 109 6.92 9.17 -4.61
CA MET A 109 7.44 10.42 -4.02
C MET A 109 8.77 10.19 -3.30
N ALA A 110 8.92 9.10 -2.55
CA ALA A 110 10.15 8.77 -1.86
C ALA A 110 11.31 8.57 -2.85
N ARG A 111 11.08 7.85 -3.96
CA ARG A 111 12.03 7.72 -5.07
C ARG A 111 12.40 9.07 -5.67
N ASP A 112 11.40 9.88 -5.99
CA ASP A 112 11.60 11.15 -6.70
C ASP A 112 12.35 12.17 -5.84
N LYS A 113 12.17 12.15 -4.51
CA LYS A 113 12.95 12.93 -3.56
C LYS A 113 14.35 12.36 -3.28
N GLY A 114 14.50 11.04 -3.37
CA GLY A 114 15.77 10.35 -3.11
C GLY A 114 16.26 10.37 -1.65
N GLU A 115 15.40 10.74 -0.69
CA GLU A 115 15.78 10.94 0.71
C GLU A 115 15.49 9.74 1.61
N ILE A 116 14.47 8.95 1.30
CA ILE A 116 14.00 7.84 2.13
C ILE A 116 14.04 6.54 1.32
N PRO A 117 14.99 5.64 1.62
CA PRO A 117 15.04 4.34 0.96
C PRO A 117 13.89 3.45 1.46
N ILE A 118 13.07 2.97 0.51
CA ILE A 118 12.02 1.99 0.78
C ILE A 118 12.51 0.64 0.25
N ARG A 119 12.53 -0.36 1.13
CA ARG A 119 13.05 -1.70 0.81
C ARG A 119 12.08 -2.52 -0.05
N PHE A 120 10.77 -2.33 0.16
CA PHE A 120 9.73 -3.10 -0.51
C PHE A 120 8.38 -2.37 -0.45
N GLN A 121 7.50 -2.62 -1.41
CA GLN A 121 6.13 -2.10 -1.39
C GLN A 121 5.09 -3.22 -1.47
N LEU A 122 3.99 -3.04 -0.73
CA LEU A 122 2.87 -3.98 -0.63
C LEU A 122 1.54 -3.30 -0.94
N PRO A 123 1.32 -2.83 -2.18
CA PRO A 123 0.05 -2.24 -2.58
C PRO A 123 -0.97 -3.37 -2.84
N LEU A 124 -1.73 -3.78 -1.82
CA LEU A 124 -2.67 -4.90 -1.93
C LEU A 124 -3.94 -4.48 -2.67
N TYR A 125 -4.31 -5.22 -3.75
CA TYR A 125 -5.45 -4.90 -4.62
C TYR A 125 -5.68 -3.39 -4.76
N PRO A 126 -4.64 -2.64 -5.22
CA PRO A 126 -4.57 -1.20 -5.06
C PRO A 126 -5.51 -0.45 -6.00
N MET A 127 -6.09 0.65 -5.53
CA MET A 127 -6.83 1.61 -6.33
C MET A 127 -5.84 2.61 -6.97
N LEU A 128 -5.49 2.42 -8.25
CA LEU A 128 -4.40 3.12 -8.94
C LEU A 128 -4.84 4.02 -10.09
N ASP A 129 -5.91 3.65 -10.80
CA ASP A 129 -6.33 4.35 -12.01
C ASP A 129 -7.65 5.09 -11.81
N CYS A 130 -7.62 6.41 -12.02
CA CYS A 130 -8.81 7.24 -11.96
C CYS A 130 -9.67 7.15 -13.23
N TYR A 131 -9.20 6.48 -14.26
CA TYR A 131 -9.97 6.15 -15.45
C TYR A 131 -10.45 4.71 -15.40
N ASP A 132 -11.51 4.42 -16.16
CA ASP A 132 -12.03 3.07 -16.23
C ASP A 132 -11.08 2.14 -17.00
N THR A 133 -10.88 0.96 -16.43
CA THR A 133 -10.22 -0.19 -17.05
C THR A 133 -11.29 -1.21 -17.47
N PRO A 134 -10.98 -2.21 -18.29
CA PRO A 134 -11.94 -3.26 -18.63
C PRO A 134 -12.56 -3.94 -17.41
N SER A 135 -11.79 -4.14 -16.32
CA SER A 135 -12.31 -4.72 -15.08
C SER A 135 -13.16 -3.78 -14.25
N SER A 136 -13.01 -2.46 -14.39
CA SER A 136 -13.72 -1.47 -13.57
C SER A 136 -14.92 -0.82 -14.26
N MET A 137 -14.99 -0.79 -15.61
CA MET A 137 -16.00 -0.03 -16.37
C MET A 137 -17.43 -0.54 -16.21
N ASP A 138 -17.61 -1.85 -16.00
CA ASP A 138 -18.94 -2.48 -15.82
C ASP A 138 -18.87 -3.58 -14.75
N ASN A 139 -18.42 -3.22 -13.55
CA ASN A 139 -18.25 -4.15 -12.46
C ASN A 139 -19.40 -4.04 -11.44
N HIS A 140 -20.00 -5.17 -11.11
CA HIS A 140 -21.11 -5.30 -10.18
C HIS A 140 -20.71 -6.00 -8.87
N GLY A 141 -19.43 -5.92 -8.48
CA GLY A 141 -18.93 -6.50 -7.23
C GLY A 141 -19.70 -6.01 -6.01
N TYR A 142 -19.91 -6.89 -5.04
CA TYR A 142 -20.72 -6.58 -3.86
C TYR A 142 -20.08 -5.51 -2.97
N PHE A 143 -18.80 -5.67 -2.64
CA PHE A 143 -18.08 -4.75 -1.73
C PHE A 143 -17.60 -3.49 -2.45
N TRP A 144 -17.08 -3.66 -3.68
CA TRP A 144 -16.64 -2.57 -4.54
C TRP A 144 -17.11 -2.81 -5.96
N ASN A 145 -17.52 -1.74 -6.66
CA ASN A 145 -18.07 -1.79 -8.01
C ASN A 145 -17.86 -0.46 -8.73
N THR A 146 -18.19 -0.40 -10.02
CA THR A 146 -18.05 0.79 -10.87
C THR A 146 -18.64 2.05 -10.24
N SER A 147 -19.87 2.00 -9.75
CA SER A 147 -20.53 3.18 -9.18
C SER A 147 -19.82 3.72 -7.94
N ARG A 148 -19.36 2.82 -7.06
CA ARG A 148 -18.58 3.21 -5.87
C ARG A 148 -17.21 3.75 -6.27
N ASN A 149 -16.58 3.14 -7.28
CA ASN A 149 -15.27 3.55 -7.80
C ASN A 149 -15.33 4.97 -8.34
N HIS A 150 -16.28 5.27 -9.24
CA HIS A 150 -16.46 6.62 -9.79
C HIS A 150 -16.72 7.66 -8.70
N ARG A 151 -17.58 7.34 -7.72
CA ARG A 151 -17.88 8.25 -6.60
C ARG A 151 -16.65 8.52 -5.75
N ALA A 152 -15.85 7.50 -5.47
CA ALA A 152 -14.64 7.62 -4.66
C ALA A 152 -13.58 8.48 -5.38
N TRP A 153 -13.33 8.22 -6.66
CA TRP A 153 -12.42 9.04 -7.47
C TRP A 153 -12.88 10.48 -7.58
N LYS A 154 -14.18 10.73 -7.78
CA LYS A 154 -14.74 12.08 -7.81
C LYS A 154 -14.52 12.83 -6.51
N LEU A 155 -14.71 12.19 -5.37
CA LEU A 155 -14.45 12.78 -4.05
C LEU A 155 -12.96 13.03 -3.84
N TYR A 156 -12.11 12.04 -4.19
CA TYR A 156 -10.67 12.12 -3.96
C TYR A 156 -9.99 13.17 -4.83
N LEU A 157 -10.30 13.19 -6.12
CA LEU A 157 -9.71 14.16 -7.03
C LEU A 157 -10.28 15.57 -6.87
N GLY A 158 -11.53 15.69 -6.38
CA GLY A 158 -12.16 17.00 -6.19
C GLY A 158 -12.16 17.82 -7.47
N PRO A 159 -11.55 19.03 -7.48
CA PRO A 159 -11.47 19.88 -8.68
C PRO A 159 -10.70 19.29 -9.86
N LEU A 160 -9.82 18.29 -9.61
CA LEU A 160 -9.07 17.62 -10.66
C LEU A 160 -9.90 16.55 -11.39
N PHE A 161 -11.06 16.18 -10.86
CA PHE A 161 -11.90 15.14 -11.48
C PHE A 161 -12.35 15.59 -12.89
N GLY A 162 -12.07 14.76 -13.90
CA GLY A 162 -12.33 15.09 -15.30
C GLY A 162 -11.30 16.01 -15.96
N SER A 163 -10.23 16.39 -15.25
CA SER A 163 -9.12 17.14 -15.83
C SER A 163 -8.32 16.25 -16.79
N ALA A 164 -7.80 16.88 -17.87
CA ALA A 164 -6.89 16.21 -18.81
C ALA A 164 -5.51 15.89 -18.20
N SER A 165 -5.14 16.54 -17.09
CA SER A 165 -3.85 16.37 -16.42
C SER A 165 -4.05 15.98 -14.96
N ILE A 166 -4.01 14.69 -14.68
CA ILE A 166 -4.06 14.14 -13.32
C ILE A 166 -2.62 13.85 -12.85
N PRO A 167 -2.19 14.39 -11.70
CA PRO A 167 -0.86 14.11 -11.18
C PRO A 167 -0.66 12.61 -10.86
N LYS A 168 0.54 12.09 -11.10
CA LYS A 168 0.90 10.69 -10.82
C LYS A 168 0.72 10.31 -9.33
N TYR A 169 0.90 11.23 -8.42
CA TYR A 169 0.67 10.96 -6.99
C TYR A 169 -0.81 10.95 -6.60
N ALA A 170 -1.69 11.51 -7.46
CA ALA A 170 -3.14 11.38 -7.29
C ALA A 170 -3.67 10.07 -7.88
N SER A 171 -3.11 9.64 -9.00
CA SER A 171 -3.46 8.39 -9.69
C SER A 171 -2.18 7.71 -10.17
N PRO A 172 -1.63 6.73 -9.42
CA PRO A 172 -0.35 6.08 -9.72
C PRO A 172 -0.23 5.50 -11.12
N SER A 173 -1.32 5.12 -11.75
CA SER A 173 -1.33 4.67 -13.17
C SER A 173 -0.96 5.77 -14.16
N ARG A 174 -0.82 7.03 -13.72
CA ARG A 174 -0.30 8.15 -14.55
C ARG A 174 1.21 8.25 -14.55
N GLU A 175 1.92 7.42 -13.78
CA GLU A 175 3.38 7.32 -13.84
C GLU A 175 3.81 6.74 -15.19
N THR A 176 4.90 7.24 -15.73
CA THR A 176 5.50 6.79 -16.99
C THR A 176 6.90 6.21 -16.80
N ASP A 177 7.56 6.54 -15.69
CA ASP A 177 8.87 6.00 -15.32
C ASP A 177 8.79 5.23 -14.00
N TYR A 178 8.78 3.92 -14.10
CA TYR A 178 8.75 3.00 -12.96
C TYR A 178 10.14 2.60 -12.46
N SER A 179 11.22 3.09 -13.07
CA SER A 179 12.58 2.79 -12.67
C SER A 179 12.88 3.28 -11.25
N GLY A 180 13.72 2.53 -10.52
CA GLY A 180 14.13 2.88 -9.16
C GLY A 180 13.03 2.81 -8.09
N LEU A 181 11.82 2.39 -8.43
CA LEU A 181 10.79 2.08 -7.44
C LEU A 181 11.17 0.83 -6.63
N PRO A 182 10.70 0.68 -5.39
CA PRO A 182 10.99 -0.51 -4.60
C PRO A 182 10.33 -1.74 -5.23
N PRO A 183 10.94 -2.95 -5.10
CA PRO A 183 10.31 -4.20 -5.47
C PRO A 183 8.92 -4.34 -4.85
N ALA A 184 7.99 -5.03 -5.53
CA ALA A 184 6.58 -5.07 -5.15
C ALA A 184 6.01 -6.49 -5.10
N TYR A 185 5.06 -6.66 -4.19
CA TYR A 185 4.15 -7.80 -4.22
C TYR A 185 2.72 -7.33 -3.93
N THR A 186 1.78 -7.96 -4.60
CA THR A 186 0.35 -7.75 -4.39
C THR A 186 -0.43 -9.03 -4.59
N PHE A 187 -1.71 -9.00 -4.30
CA PHE A 187 -2.68 -10.00 -4.76
C PHE A 187 -4.00 -9.32 -5.09
N VAL A 188 -4.81 -9.96 -5.94
CA VAL A 188 -6.07 -9.41 -6.45
C VAL A 188 -7.00 -10.53 -6.87
N CYS A 189 -8.32 -10.31 -6.86
CA CYS A 189 -9.28 -11.23 -7.48
C CYS A 189 -9.47 -10.90 -8.98
N ASP A 190 -9.63 -11.94 -9.82
CA ASP A 190 -9.80 -11.81 -11.27
C ASP A 190 -11.11 -11.15 -11.72
N GLY A 191 -12.11 -11.07 -10.85
CA GLY A 191 -13.40 -10.43 -11.14
C GLY A 191 -13.66 -9.15 -10.34
N GLU A 192 -12.66 -8.58 -9.64
CA GLU A 192 -12.83 -7.31 -8.92
C GLU A 192 -12.46 -6.11 -9.81
N PRO A 193 -12.93 -4.88 -9.49
CA PRO A 193 -12.67 -3.69 -10.31
C PRO A 193 -11.19 -3.35 -10.51
N PHE A 194 -10.33 -3.66 -9.55
CA PHE A 194 -8.91 -3.27 -9.58
C PHE A 194 -7.98 -4.31 -10.22
N TYR A 195 -8.53 -5.33 -10.86
CA TYR A 195 -7.75 -6.40 -11.47
C TYR A 195 -6.78 -5.89 -12.54
N ASP A 196 -7.28 -5.19 -13.58
CA ASP A 196 -6.46 -4.76 -14.69
C ASP A 196 -5.41 -3.73 -14.29
N GLU A 197 -5.78 -2.74 -13.47
CA GLU A 197 -4.83 -1.72 -13.01
C GLU A 197 -3.74 -2.30 -12.10
N THR A 198 -4.07 -3.31 -11.30
CA THR A 198 -3.09 -4.06 -10.49
C THR A 198 -2.08 -4.79 -11.37
N LEU A 199 -2.54 -5.56 -12.37
CA LEU A 199 -1.65 -6.30 -13.26
C LEU A 199 -0.82 -5.36 -14.15
N THR A 200 -1.41 -4.26 -14.60
CA THR A 200 -0.70 -3.24 -15.37
C THR A 200 0.43 -2.62 -14.55
N TYR A 201 0.18 -2.29 -13.29
CA TYR A 201 1.20 -1.75 -12.38
C TYR A 201 2.38 -2.71 -12.20
N ILE A 202 2.11 -3.99 -11.94
CA ILE A 202 3.14 -5.03 -11.81
C ILE A 202 3.90 -5.24 -13.12
N SER A 203 3.20 -5.23 -14.26
CA SER A 203 3.83 -5.32 -15.58
C SER A 203 4.78 -4.15 -15.85
N ASN A 204 4.37 -2.92 -15.54
CA ASN A 204 5.18 -1.72 -15.73
C ASN A 204 6.42 -1.71 -14.83
N LEU A 205 6.31 -2.16 -13.57
CA LEU A 205 7.46 -2.35 -12.69
C LEU A 205 8.48 -3.33 -13.29
N ASN A 206 8.01 -4.50 -13.73
CA ASN A 206 8.88 -5.51 -14.34
C ASN A 206 9.52 -5.01 -15.64
N ALA A 207 8.78 -4.29 -16.50
CA ALA A 207 9.30 -3.69 -17.71
C ALA A 207 10.39 -2.64 -17.44
N ALA A 208 10.33 -1.97 -16.28
CA ALA A 208 11.35 -1.03 -15.82
C ALA A 208 12.52 -1.71 -15.05
N GLY A 209 12.56 -3.04 -15.01
CA GLY A 209 13.60 -3.80 -14.31
C GLY A 209 13.42 -3.88 -12.78
N VAL A 210 12.27 -3.49 -12.27
CA VAL A 210 11.92 -3.58 -10.84
C VAL A 210 11.21 -4.90 -10.57
N PRO A 211 11.77 -5.81 -9.74
CA PRO A 211 11.13 -7.09 -9.44
C PRO A 211 9.75 -6.90 -8.81
N ALA A 212 8.72 -7.43 -9.45
CA ALA A 212 7.34 -7.31 -8.94
C ALA A 212 6.53 -8.56 -9.30
N SER A 213 5.61 -8.95 -8.40
CA SER A 213 4.72 -10.09 -8.62
C SER A 213 3.33 -9.88 -8.05
N ALA A 214 2.36 -10.56 -8.65
CA ALA A 214 0.97 -10.56 -8.19
C ALA A 214 0.43 -11.99 -8.15
N ASP A 215 -0.24 -12.34 -7.05
CA ASP A 215 -1.07 -13.55 -7.00
C ASP A 215 -2.49 -13.20 -7.41
N VAL A 216 -3.04 -13.98 -8.34
CA VAL A 216 -4.42 -13.81 -8.81
C VAL A 216 -5.29 -14.91 -8.21
N TYR A 217 -6.38 -14.49 -7.57
CA TYR A 217 -7.33 -15.41 -6.94
C TYR A 217 -8.68 -15.38 -7.66
N PRO A 218 -9.38 -16.52 -7.81
CA PRO A 218 -10.67 -16.53 -8.46
C PRO A 218 -11.75 -15.84 -7.63
N GLY A 219 -12.60 -15.02 -8.27
CA GLY A 219 -13.78 -14.40 -7.66
C GLY A 219 -13.87 -12.89 -7.79
N LYS A 220 -14.97 -12.33 -7.27
CA LYS A 220 -15.35 -10.92 -7.42
C LYS A 220 -15.26 -10.11 -6.13
N ALA A 221 -14.80 -10.72 -5.04
CA ALA A 221 -14.81 -10.06 -3.74
C ALA A 221 -13.56 -9.21 -3.56
N HIS A 222 -13.71 -7.91 -3.65
CA HIS A 222 -12.68 -6.95 -3.27
C HIS A 222 -12.35 -7.07 -1.78
N ALA A 223 -11.08 -7.01 -1.42
CA ALA A 223 -10.57 -7.17 -0.05
C ALA A 223 -11.06 -8.47 0.62
N PHE A 224 -11.03 -9.59 -0.12
CA PHE A 224 -11.56 -10.88 0.34
C PHE A 224 -10.82 -11.41 1.58
N ASP A 225 -9.57 -11.05 1.74
CA ASP A 225 -8.73 -11.39 2.88
C ASP A 225 -9.21 -10.75 4.19
N MET A 226 -9.78 -9.54 4.11
CA MET A 226 -10.35 -8.80 5.24
C MET A 226 -11.86 -9.08 5.41
N THR A 227 -12.60 -9.18 4.32
CA THR A 227 -14.06 -9.34 4.35
C THR A 227 -14.50 -10.78 4.59
N MET A 228 -13.66 -11.75 4.22
CA MET A 228 -13.91 -13.18 4.36
C MET A 228 -12.65 -13.93 4.86
N PRO A 229 -12.04 -13.53 5.99
CA PRO A 229 -10.73 -14.03 6.45
C PRO A 229 -10.74 -15.51 6.82
N TRP A 230 -11.92 -16.10 7.05
CA TRP A 230 -12.07 -17.52 7.36
C TRP A 230 -11.96 -18.44 6.14
N THR A 231 -12.00 -17.91 4.92
CA THR A 231 -11.94 -18.70 3.68
C THR A 231 -10.55 -19.27 3.44
N LYS A 232 -10.48 -20.42 2.74
CA LYS A 232 -9.21 -21.03 2.33
C LYS A 232 -8.38 -20.07 1.50
N LYS A 233 -9.02 -19.36 0.56
CA LYS A 233 -8.40 -18.37 -0.31
C LYS A 233 -7.74 -17.24 0.48
N ALA A 234 -8.42 -16.65 1.47
CA ALA A 234 -7.86 -15.60 2.30
C ALA A 234 -6.64 -16.08 3.11
N LYS A 235 -6.72 -17.27 3.69
CA LYS A 235 -5.60 -17.87 4.42
C LYS A 235 -4.40 -18.14 3.51
N GLU A 236 -4.64 -18.61 2.28
CA GLU A 236 -3.60 -18.84 1.28
C GLU A 236 -2.93 -17.52 0.86
N ALA A 237 -3.70 -16.47 0.59
CA ALA A 237 -3.18 -15.15 0.26
C ALA A 237 -2.26 -14.61 1.37
N TRP A 238 -2.68 -14.73 2.63
CA TRP A 238 -1.86 -14.32 3.77
C TRP A 238 -0.59 -15.18 3.94
N GLN A 239 -0.67 -16.49 3.73
CA GLN A 239 0.50 -17.36 3.78
C GLN A 239 1.50 -17.03 2.66
N ASN A 240 1.02 -16.73 1.45
CA ASN A 240 1.89 -16.34 0.34
C ASN A 240 2.52 -14.97 0.59
N LEU A 241 1.75 -13.98 1.08
CA LEU A 241 2.29 -12.68 1.50
C LEU A 241 3.43 -12.85 2.53
N LEU A 242 3.22 -13.67 3.57
CA LEU A 242 4.26 -13.91 4.58
C LEU A 242 5.50 -14.56 3.98
N LYS A 243 5.36 -15.53 3.06
CA LYS A 243 6.50 -16.17 2.38
C LYS A 243 7.31 -15.18 1.55
N VAL A 244 6.63 -14.29 0.81
CA VAL A 244 7.29 -13.27 -0.03
C VAL A 244 8.03 -12.24 0.83
N VAL A 245 7.44 -11.83 1.94
CA VAL A 245 8.00 -10.78 2.80
C VAL A 245 9.08 -11.32 3.76
N ALA A 246 9.05 -12.61 4.09
CA ALA A 246 9.99 -13.23 5.04
C ALA A 246 11.48 -12.94 4.73
N PRO A 247 12.02 -13.12 3.52
CA PRO A 247 13.42 -12.83 3.24
C PRO A 247 13.75 -11.34 3.41
N ILE A 248 12.77 -10.45 3.17
CA ILE A 248 12.96 -9.00 3.24
C ILE A 248 13.03 -8.51 4.69
N LEU A 249 12.17 -9.05 5.56
CA LEU A 249 12.06 -8.64 6.96
C LEU A 249 12.99 -9.43 7.89
N SER A 250 13.34 -10.70 7.54
CA SER A 250 14.14 -11.59 8.40
C SER A 250 15.64 -11.53 8.13
N GLU A 251 16.13 -10.87 7.08
CA GLU A 251 17.58 -10.75 6.85
C GLU A 251 18.28 -10.14 8.06
N LYS A 252 19.29 -10.81 8.56
CA LYS A 252 20.20 -10.23 9.58
C LYS A 252 20.87 -8.98 8.99
N ALA A 253 21.18 -7.98 9.84
CA ALA A 253 21.99 -6.85 9.42
C ALA A 253 23.21 -7.37 8.65
N ASP A 254 23.45 -6.88 7.44
CA ASP A 254 24.76 -7.06 6.83
C ASP A 254 25.78 -6.55 7.84
N LYS A 255 26.51 -7.47 8.46
CA LYS A 255 27.69 -7.11 9.20
C LYS A 255 28.65 -6.62 8.13
N GLY A 256 28.71 -5.29 7.97
CA GLY A 256 29.76 -4.68 7.15
C GLY A 256 31.06 -5.36 7.46
N ILE A 257 31.67 -5.99 6.48
CA ILE A 257 33.02 -6.50 6.58
C ILE A 257 33.88 -5.24 6.74
N SER A 258 34.26 -4.95 7.97
CA SER A 258 35.34 -4.00 8.21
C SER A 258 36.63 -4.72 7.80
N GLU A 259 37.19 -4.38 6.66
CA GLU A 259 38.62 -4.56 6.38
C GLU A 259 39.47 -3.53 7.13
#